data_02306fe59d55b4040875004bcbf26611
#
_entry.id   02306fe59d55b4040875004bcbf26611
#
_cell.length_a   1.000
_cell.length_b   1.000
_cell.length_c   1.000
_cell.angle_alpha   90.00
_cell.angle_beta   90.00
_cell.angle_gamma   90.00
#
_symmetry.space_group_name_H-M   'P 1'
#
loop_
_entity.id
_entity.type
_entity.pdbx_description
1 polymer ?
#
loop_
_entity_poly.entity_id
_entity_poly.type
_entity_poly.pdbx_seq_one_letter_code
_entity_poly.pdbx_strand_id
1 'polypeptide(L)'
;MSEIQHTSRAHARLNASSSHRWMMCPPSVRLSEQFEDKPSTYAEEGSFLHELCELKLHRYLGDMTAEAVEAQYAEHRDSEFYSDEAESVTDEYVAFCIETIEAVRSSCPDPLIMVEHRLDYSEYVPEGFGTGDLVIVADGVIEVIDFKGGRGVRVDANRNSQLMLYALGALLEFDPLYDIHHVRMTIVQPRLNNLSSYEMEADELLRWAETEVRPKALLAYEGKGEFCAGEWCRFCKARHTCRKRSEYHMRLAERDFKQPDLLSDEEIADILPVAESLNSWVQDLMAYATQEAVDGKHWPGYKLVAGRTVRKYTSEAEVIRAATEAGYTDIYKTTLLGVGDLEKRLGKKKFSEVLGKYVVKPQGAPTLVPETDPRKPYSDAAGDFKE
;
A
#
# COMPACT_ATOMS: atom_id res chain seq x y z
N MET A 1 35.04 -7.29 -5.55
CA MET A 1 34.43 -6.06 -6.10
C MET A 1 32.90 -6.03 -5.97
N SER A 2 32.24 -7.04 -5.34
CA SER A 2 30.77 -7.10 -5.14
C SER A 2 30.27 -6.42 -3.85
N GLU A 3 31.01 -6.47 -2.75
CA GLU A 3 30.57 -5.96 -1.45
C GLU A 3 30.40 -4.43 -1.39
N ILE A 4 31.28 -3.66 -2.06
CA ILE A 4 31.22 -2.19 -2.00
C ILE A 4 30.04 -1.61 -2.80
N GLN A 5 29.54 -2.31 -3.82
CA GLN A 5 28.36 -1.85 -4.58
C GLN A 5 27.04 -2.15 -3.91
N HIS A 6 27.00 -3.11 -3.00
CA HIS A 6 25.80 -3.54 -2.28
C HIS A 6 25.37 -2.49 -1.23
N THR A 7 26.32 -1.98 -0.45
CA THR A 7 26.03 -1.02 0.64
C THR A 7 25.68 0.40 0.17
N SER A 8 25.95 0.73 -1.10
CA SER A 8 25.68 2.06 -1.67
C SER A 8 24.35 2.20 -2.41
N ARG A 9 23.56 1.11 -2.54
CA ARG A 9 22.25 1.15 -3.20
C ARG A 9 21.18 1.61 -2.23
N ALA A 10 20.28 2.50 -2.68
CA ALA A 10 19.09 2.89 -1.91
C ALA A 10 18.12 1.73 -1.69
N HIS A 11 18.00 0.82 -2.66
CA HIS A 11 17.09 -0.34 -2.58
C HIS A 11 17.80 -1.62 -3.01
N ALA A 12 17.51 -2.71 -2.28
CA ALA A 12 17.94 -4.05 -2.66
C ALA A 12 17.23 -4.51 -3.96
N ARG A 13 17.92 -5.32 -4.77
CA ARG A 13 17.28 -5.99 -5.94
C ARG A 13 16.13 -6.87 -5.50
N LEU A 14 16.31 -7.63 -4.42
CA LEU A 14 15.30 -8.46 -3.78
C LEU A 14 14.83 -7.76 -2.49
N ASN A 15 14.19 -6.60 -2.65
CA ASN A 15 13.69 -5.83 -1.51
C ASN A 15 12.48 -6.51 -0.85
N ALA A 16 12.28 -6.24 0.43
CA ALA A 16 11.22 -6.83 1.23
C ALA A 16 9.81 -6.43 0.70
N SER A 17 9.61 -5.19 0.29
CA SER A 17 8.30 -4.71 -0.20
C SER A 17 7.82 -5.42 -1.47
N SER A 18 8.73 -5.98 -2.27
CA SER A 18 8.38 -6.80 -3.44
C SER A 18 8.49 -8.31 -3.21
N SER A 19 8.71 -8.75 -1.97
CA SER A 19 8.99 -10.15 -1.64
C SER A 19 7.88 -11.10 -2.07
N HIS A 20 6.63 -10.77 -1.86
CA HIS A 20 5.51 -11.58 -2.32
C HIS A 20 5.61 -11.86 -3.83
N ARG A 21 5.93 -10.83 -4.64
CA ARG A 21 6.09 -11.01 -6.09
C ARG A 21 7.25 -11.91 -6.46
N TRP A 22 8.46 -11.68 -5.93
CA TRP A 22 9.62 -12.47 -6.34
C TRP A 22 9.62 -13.87 -5.72
N MET A 23 8.97 -14.09 -4.61
CA MET A 23 8.78 -15.44 -4.06
C MET A 23 7.79 -16.27 -4.88
N MET A 24 6.75 -15.65 -5.45
CA MET A 24 5.74 -16.33 -6.25
C MET A 24 6.12 -16.42 -7.73
N CYS A 25 6.88 -15.46 -8.25
CA CYS A 25 7.33 -15.41 -9.64
C CYS A 25 8.81 -14.98 -9.70
N PRO A 26 9.75 -15.87 -9.36
CA PRO A 26 11.18 -15.54 -9.31
C PRO A 26 11.73 -14.86 -10.57
N PRO A 27 11.44 -15.30 -11.81
CA PRO A 27 11.97 -14.66 -13.01
C PRO A 27 11.47 -13.22 -13.21
N SER A 28 10.41 -12.80 -12.49
CA SER A 28 9.86 -11.43 -12.57
C SER A 28 10.88 -10.36 -12.19
N VAL A 29 11.87 -10.68 -11.37
CA VAL A 29 12.93 -9.74 -10.96
C VAL A 29 13.74 -9.30 -12.16
N ARG A 30 14.35 -10.24 -12.86
CA ARG A 30 15.16 -9.95 -14.05
C ARG A 30 14.34 -9.42 -15.23
N LEU A 31 13.11 -9.89 -15.36
CA LEU A 31 12.20 -9.35 -16.37
C LEU A 31 11.89 -7.87 -16.08
N SER A 32 11.68 -7.50 -14.83
CA SER A 32 11.37 -6.13 -14.43
C SER A 32 12.54 -5.14 -14.64
N GLU A 33 13.79 -5.61 -14.61
CA GLU A 33 14.98 -4.81 -14.89
C GLU A 33 15.04 -4.28 -16.34
N GLN A 34 14.27 -4.86 -17.25
CA GLN A 34 14.16 -4.42 -18.66
C GLN A 34 13.25 -3.19 -18.83
N PHE A 35 12.56 -2.78 -17.78
CA PHE A 35 11.61 -1.66 -17.79
C PHE A 35 12.12 -0.54 -16.90
N GLU A 36 12.00 0.69 -17.38
CA GLU A 36 12.32 1.88 -16.59
C GLU A 36 11.47 1.98 -15.33
N ASP A 37 12.06 2.54 -14.29
CA ASP A 37 11.35 2.89 -13.08
C ASP A 37 10.69 4.25 -13.29
N LYS A 38 9.36 4.26 -13.39
CA LYS A 38 8.59 5.50 -13.45
C LYS A 38 7.91 5.67 -12.08
N PRO A 39 8.40 6.58 -11.24
CA PRO A 39 7.73 6.87 -9.99
C PRO A 39 6.28 7.28 -10.27
N SER A 40 5.37 6.82 -9.44
CA SER A 40 3.98 7.26 -9.49
C SER A 40 3.75 8.27 -8.38
N THR A 41 2.83 9.21 -8.59
CA THR A 41 2.42 10.18 -7.55
C THR A 41 1.98 9.49 -6.25
N TYR A 42 1.44 8.27 -6.34
CA TYR A 42 1.12 7.46 -5.16
C TYR A 42 2.36 6.97 -4.39
N ALA A 43 3.44 6.65 -5.12
CA ALA A 43 4.69 6.24 -4.47
C ALA A 43 5.38 7.45 -3.83
N GLU A 44 5.35 8.61 -4.50
CA GLU A 44 5.88 9.87 -3.99
C GLU A 44 5.11 10.34 -2.74
N GLU A 45 3.76 10.31 -2.77
CA GLU A 45 2.94 10.56 -1.59
C GLU A 45 3.25 9.57 -0.46
N GLY A 46 3.45 8.28 -0.78
CA GLY A 46 3.82 7.27 0.19
C GLY A 46 5.15 7.59 0.88
N SER A 47 6.19 7.94 0.13
CA SER A 47 7.50 8.34 0.67
C SER A 47 7.38 9.56 1.57
N PHE A 48 6.65 10.58 1.14
CA PHE A 48 6.38 11.78 1.93
C PHE A 48 5.72 11.46 3.28
N LEU A 49 4.74 10.56 3.30
CA LEU A 49 4.06 10.17 4.54
C LEU A 49 4.99 9.40 5.49
N HIS A 50 5.90 8.54 4.97
CA HIS A 50 6.91 7.86 5.79
C HIS A 50 7.88 8.86 6.42
N GLU A 51 8.41 9.82 5.63
CA GLU A 51 9.30 10.88 6.13
C GLU A 51 8.61 11.72 7.24
N LEU A 52 7.32 12.01 7.10
CA LEU A 52 6.56 12.74 8.12
C LEU A 52 6.34 11.89 9.40
N CYS A 53 6.12 10.57 9.27
CA CYS A 53 6.06 9.65 10.40
C CYS A 53 7.39 9.57 11.13
N GLU A 54 8.49 9.39 10.39
CA GLU A 54 9.86 9.37 10.90
C GLU A 54 10.17 10.61 11.73
N LEU A 55 9.92 11.80 11.16
CA LEU A 55 10.15 13.07 11.84
C LEU A 55 9.36 13.19 13.16
N LYS A 56 8.11 12.76 13.18
CA LYS A 56 7.26 12.78 14.37
C LYS A 56 7.76 11.81 15.44
N LEU A 57 8.23 10.62 15.05
CA LEU A 57 8.81 9.63 15.98
C LEU A 57 10.13 10.13 16.57
N HIS A 58 11.04 10.69 15.76
CA HIS A 58 12.28 11.30 16.24
C HIS A 58 12.03 12.47 17.21
N ARG A 59 11.00 13.28 16.93
CA ARG A 59 10.57 14.32 17.87
C ARG A 59 10.12 13.75 19.22
N TYR A 60 9.35 12.64 19.20
CA TYR A 60 8.90 11.98 20.42
C TYR A 60 10.06 11.35 21.20
N LEU A 61 10.98 10.67 20.51
CA LEU A 61 12.14 10.02 21.13
C LEU A 61 13.16 11.02 21.68
N GLY A 62 13.15 12.28 21.18
CA GLY A 62 14.04 13.33 21.63
C GLY A 62 15.50 13.18 21.15
N ASP A 63 15.72 12.42 20.10
CA ASP A 63 17.03 12.19 19.48
C ASP A 63 17.38 13.24 18.40
N MET A 64 16.44 14.13 18.06
CA MET A 64 16.66 15.33 17.24
C MET A 64 16.47 16.61 18.05
N THR A 65 17.24 17.66 17.71
CA THR A 65 17.04 18.98 18.34
C THR A 65 15.73 19.62 17.87
N ALA A 66 15.13 20.47 18.71
CA ALA A 66 13.88 21.14 18.35
C ALA A 66 14.00 22.01 17.09
N GLU A 67 15.18 22.64 16.88
CA GLU A 67 15.48 23.44 15.69
C GLU A 67 15.53 22.56 14.41
N ALA A 68 16.13 21.38 14.49
CA ALA A 68 16.21 20.45 13.36
C ALA A 68 14.81 19.92 13.00
N VAL A 69 14.01 19.57 14.01
CA VAL A 69 12.62 19.13 13.81
C VAL A 69 11.79 20.23 13.12
N GLU A 70 11.86 21.48 13.60
CA GLU A 70 11.06 22.57 12.99
C GLU A 70 11.54 22.92 11.58
N ALA A 71 12.84 22.84 11.30
CA ALA A 71 13.37 23.05 9.96
C ALA A 71 12.83 22.01 8.96
N GLN A 72 12.83 20.73 9.33
CA GLN A 72 12.27 19.67 8.49
C GLN A 72 10.76 19.79 8.35
N TYR A 73 10.04 20.17 9.42
CA TYR A 73 8.61 20.45 9.31
C TYR A 73 8.29 21.60 8.34
N ALA A 74 9.11 22.65 8.34
CA ALA A 74 8.92 23.75 7.39
C ALA A 74 9.08 23.27 5.94
N GLU A 75 10.07 22.41 5.68
CA GLU A 75 10.29 21.80 4.36
C GLU A 75 9.11 20.90 3.95
N HIS A 76 8.59 20.06 4.86
CA HIS A 76 7.43 19.20 4.58
C HIS A 76 6.16 20.01 4.29
N ARG A 77 5.95 21.16 4.96
CA ARG A 77 4.79 22.03 4.70
C ARG A 77 4.78 22.65 3.31
N ASP A 78 5.93 22.78 2.67
CA ASP A 78 6.03 23.27 1.29
C ASP A 78 5.78 22.19 0.23
N SER A 79 5.63 20.93 0.63
CA SER A 79 5.34 19.82 -0.28
C SER A 79 3.89 19.87 -0.78
N GLU A 80 3.68 19.51 -2.06
CA GLU A 80 2.33 19.34 -2.63
C GLU A 80 1.49 18.24 -1.97
N PHE A 81 2.14 17.29 -1.28
CA PHE A 81 1.48 16.19 -0.55
C PHE A 81 1.08 16.57 0.87
N TYR A 82 1.53 17.74 1.36
CA TYR A 82 1.16 18.19 2.70
C TYR A 82 -0.30 18.59 2.77
N SER A 83 -1.01 18.06 3.75
CA SER A 83 -2.43 18.37 3.97
C SER A 83 -2.85 18.01 5.41
N ASP A 84 -3.98 18.54 5.86
CA ASP A 84 -4.58 18.15 7.15
C ASP A 84 -4.84 16.64 7.24
N GLU A 85 -5.12 15.98 6.11
CA GLU A 85 -5.29 14.54 6.05
C GLU A 85 -3.96 13.82 6.24
N ALA A 86 -2.88 14.26 5.58
CA ALA A 86 -1.54 13.71 5.75
C ALA A 86 -1.10 13.79 7.22
N GLU A 87 -1.35 14.94 7.88
CA GLU A 87 -1.10 15.11 9.31
C GLU A 87 -1.92 14.12 10.15
N SER A 88 -3.23 14.01 9.91
CA SER A 88 -4.11 13.12 10.67
C SER A 88 -3.71 11.65 10.54
N VAL A 89 -3.37 11.21 9.31
CA VAL A 89 -2.98 9.82 9.03
C VAL A 89 -1.66 9.45 9.69
N THR A 90 -0.68 10.36 9.66
CA THR A 90 0.61 10.14 10.30
C THR A 90 0.53 10.26 11.81
N ASP A 91 -0.30 11.16 12.36
CA ASP A 91 -0.57 11.25 13.80
C ASP A 91 -1.18 9.96 14.36
N GLU A 92 -2.09 9.32 13.62
CA GLU A 92 -2.72 8.06 14.04
C GLU A 92 -1.69 6.91 14.09
N TYR A 93 -0.80 6.82 13.10
CA TYR A 93 0.31 5.86 13.12
C TYR A 93 1.27 6.12 14.28
N VAL A 94 1.72 7.36 14.43
CA VAL A 94 2.67 7.75 15.48
C VAL A 94 2.09 7.52 16.87
N ALA A 95 0.80 7.81 17.08
CA ALA A 95 0.12 7.54 18.36
C ALA A 95 0.16 6.04 18.67
N PHE A 96 -0.12 5.16 17.72
CA PHE A 96 -0.01 3.71 17.89
C PHE A 96 1.43 3.30 18.24
N CYS A 97 2.43 3.84 17.54
CA CYS A 97 3.84 3.56 17.82
C CYS A 97 4.23 3.98 19.24
N ILE A 98 3.82 5.17 19.67
CA ILE A 98 4.07 5.68 21.03
C ILE A 98 3.42 4.78 22.08
N GLU A 99 2.15 4.39 21.90
CA GLU A 99 1.47 3.47 22.81
C GLU A 99 2.22 2.14 22.92
N THR A 100 2.71 1.61 21.81
CA THR A 100 3.49 0.37 21.78
C THR A 100 4.85 0.53 22.49
N ILE A 101 5.57 1.61 22.21
CA ILE A 101 6.84 1.93 22.88
C ILE A 101 6.66 2.02 24.41
N GLU A 102 5.64 2.75 24.87
CA GLU A 102 5.38 2.92 26.29
C GLU A 102 4.94 1.59 26.96
N ALA A 103 4.18 0.76 26.24
CA ALA A 103 3.83 -0.58 26.72
C ALA A 103 5.07 -1.46 26.91
N VAL A 104 5.99 -1.45 25.94
CA VAL A 104 7.26 -2.21 26.04
C VAL A 104 8.13 -1.65 27.17
N ARG A 105 8.28 -0.33 27.29
CA ARG A 105 9.04 0.32 28.38
C ARG A 105 8.51 0.00 29.77
N SER A 106 7.23 -0.28 29.89
CA SER A 106 6.63 -0.67 31.17
C SER A 106 7.09 -2.06 31.65
N SER A 107 7.47 -2.96 30.73
CA SER A 107 7.91 -4.33 31.02
C SER A 107 9.42 -4.51 30.87
N CYS A 108 10.06 -3.79 29.95
CA CYS A 108 11.49 -3.77 29.70
C CYS A 108 12.00 -2.32 29.86
N PRO A 109 12.82 -2.01 30.88
CA PRO A 109 13.21 -0.63 31.17
C PRO A 109 14.09 0.03 30.11
N ASP A 110 14.79 -0.75 29.31
CA ASP A 110 15.75 -0.28 28.31
C ASP A 110 15.60 -1.04 26.98
N PRO A 111 14.44 -0.92 26.30
CA PRO A 111 14.26 -1.51 24.99
C PRO A 111 15.05 -0.71 23.95
N LEU A 112 15.60 -1.40 22.96
CA LEU A 112 16.18 -0.75 21.78
C LEU A 112 15.05 -0.33 20.83
N ILE A 113 14.96 0.97 20.53
CA ILE A 113 13.93 1.52 19.65
C ILE A 113 14.64 2.15 18.46
N MET A 114 14.28 1.72 17.26
CA MET A 114 14.92 2.13 16.01
C MET A 114 13.85 2.55 15.01
N VAL A 115 13.99 3.77 14.48
CA VAL A 115 13.13 4.33 13.43
C VAL A 115 13.89 4.28 12.12
N GLU A 116 13.23 3.91 11.02
CA GLU A 116 13.82 3.78 9.68
C GLU A 116 15.14 2.98 9.68
N HIS A 117 15.15 1.86 10.43
CA HIS A 117 16.36 1.07 10.61
C HIS A 117 16.61 0.14 9.43
N ARG A 118 17.86 0.15 8.95
CA ARG A 118 18.31 -0.73 7.88
C ARG A 118 18.54 -2.15 8.41
N LEU A 119 17.81 -3.10 7.88
CA LEU A 119 17.80 -4.51 8.26
C LEU A 119 18.44 -5.34 7.16
N ASP A 120 19.50 -6.05 7.48
CA ASP A 120 20.24 -6.92 6.56
C ASP A 120 19.78 -8.38 6.73
N TYR A 121 19.20 -8.94 5.67
CA TYR A 121 18.84 -10.37 5.60
C TYR A 121 19.57 -11.08 4.45
N SER A 122 20.75 -10.56 4.07
CA SER A 122 21.55 -11.08 2.95
C SER A 122 22.08 -12.50 3.16
N GLU A 123 22.05 -13.00 4.36
CA GLU A 123 22.35 -14.40 4.65
C GLU A 123 21.41 -15.37 3.93
N TYR A 124 20.12 -14.99 3.79
CA TYR A 124 19.08 -15.80 3.14
C TYR A 124 18.71 -15.31 1.74
N VAL A 125 18.88 -14.02 1.49
CA VAL A 125 18.46 -13.34 0.24
C VAL A 125 19.67 -12.64 -0.37
N PRO A 126 20.21 -13.07 -1.49
CA PRO A 126 21.40 -12.45 -2.07
C PRO A 126 21.25 -10.91 -2.23
N GLU A 127 22.19 -10.17 -1.64
CA GLU A 127 22.18 -8.70 -1.57
C GLU A 127 20.88 -8.13 -0.93
N GLY A 128 20.22 -8.91 -0.05
CA GLY A 128 18.93 -8.57 0.52
C GLY A 128 19.07 -7.65 1.73
N PHE A 129 18.39 -6.52 1.69
CA PHE A 129 18.20 -5.61 2.82
C PHE A 129 16.91 -4.81 2.63
N GLY A 130 16.47 -4.19 3.71
CA GLY A 130 15.33 -3.29 3.70
C GLY A 130 15.41 -2.30 4.86
N THR A 131 14.44 -1.41 4.95
CA THR A 131 14.31 -0.45 6.03
C THR A 131 12.99 -0.71 6.74
N GLY A 132 13.04 -0.92 8.06
CA GLY A 132 11.85 -1.07 8.90
C GLY A 132 11.44 0.27 9.49
N ASP A 133 10.19 0.65 9.35
CA ASP A 133 9.69 1.96 9.77
C ASP A 133 9.85 2.16 11.30
N LEU A 134 9.48 1.15 12.08
CA LEU A 134 9.79 1.07 13.52
C LEU A 134 10.12 -0.36 13.91
N VAL A 135 11.26 -0.53 14.57
CA VAL A 135 11.71 -1.80 15.14
C VAL A 135 11.99 -1.60 16.62
N ILE A 136 11.40 -2.46 17.46
CA ILE A 136 11.62 -2.47 18.90
C ILE A 136 12.19 -3.84 19.29
N VAL A 137 13.32 -3.82 19.99
CA VAL A 137 13.95 -5.03 20.53
C VAL A 137 13.91 -4.96 22.04
N ALA A 138 13.30 -5.95 22.65
CA ALA A 138 13.24 -6.13 24.08
C ALA A 138 13.63 -7.57 24.44
N ASP A 139 13.78 -7.88 25.72
CA ASP A 139 14.15 -9.22 26.17
C ASP A 139 13.20 -10.28 25.60
N GLY A 140 13.74 -11.16 24.75
CA GLY A 140 13.02 -12.27 24.14
C GLY A 140 12.10 -11.92 22.96
N VAL A 141 11.91 -10.64 22.62
CA VAL A 141 10.91 -10.22 21.61
C VAL A 141 11.45 -9.14 20.67
N ILE A 142 11.20 -9.31 19.38
CA ILE A 142 11.31 -8.26 18.38
C ILE A 142 9.91 -7.86 17.93
N GLU A 143 9.64 -6.55 17.87
CA GLU A 143 8.43 -5.99 17.28
C GLU A 143 8.78 -5.14 16.06
N VAL A 144 8.13 -5.42 14.92
CA VAL A 144 8.27 -4.69 13.67
C VAL A 144 6.93 -4.06 13.33
N ILE A 145 6.89 -2.74 13.19
CA ILE A 145 5.67 -2.00 12.85
C ILE A 145 5.90 -1.28 11.53
N ASP A 146 5.02 -1.52 10.57
CA ASP A 146 5.12 -1.01 9.21
C ASP A 146 3.90 -0.14 8.89
N PHE A 147 4.16 1.05 8.41
CA PHE A 147 3.16 2.04 8.01
C PHE A 147 2.72 1.81 6.57
N LYS A 148 1.42 1.85 6.35
CA LYS A 148 0.84 1.78 5.01
C LYS A 148 -0.08 2.98 4.76
N GLY A 149 0.45 4.04 4.13
CA GLY A 149 -0.27 5.27 3.83
C GLY A 149 -1.30 5.16 2.68
N GLY A 150 -1.32 4.05 1.94
CA GLY A 150 -2.15 3.89 0.74
C GLY A 150 -3.64 3.63 1.04
N ARG A 151 -4.50 4.01 0.08
CA ARG A 151 -5.97 3.85 0.13
C ARG A 151 -6.49 2.61 -0.62
N GLY A 152 -5.62 1.93 -1.38
CA GLY A 152 -6.10 1.03 -2.44
C GLY A 152 -6.26 -0.42 -2.04
N VAL A 153 -5.39 -0.96 -1.19
CA VAL A 153 -5.36 -2.38 -0.83
C VAL A 153 -5.15 -2.53 0.67
N ARG A 154 -6.04 -3.28 1.30
CA ARG A 154 -5.85 -3.70 2.68
C ARG A 154 -4.70 -4.69 2.75
N VAL A 155 -3.77 -4.46 3.65
CA VAL A 155 -2.59 -5.32 3.89
C VAL A 155 -2.79 -6.07 5.20
N ASP A 156 -2.59 -7.39 5.16
CA ASP A 156 -2.63 -8.24 6.34
C ASP A 156 -1.20 -8.54 6.83
N ALA A 157 -1.01 -8.56 8.14
CA ALA A 157 0.26 -8.94 8.75
C ALA A 157 0.48 -10.45 8.77
N ASN A 158 -0.59 -11.24 8.67
CA ASN A 158 -0.51 -12.70 8.75
C ASN A 158 0.38 -13.27 7.65
N ARG A 159 1.52 -13.84 8.04
CA ARG A 159 2.55 -14.38 7.15
C ARG A 159 2.96 -13.42 6.03
N ASN A 160 2.96 -12.13 6.32
CA ASN A 160 3.37 -11.10 5.38
C ASN A 160 4.88 -11.17 5.13
N SER A 161 5.27 -11.52 3.92
CA SER A 161 6.68 -11.75 3.59
C SER A 161 7.56 -10.50 3.72
N GLN A 162 7.02 -9.28 3.57
CA GLN A 162 7.75 -8.04 3.80
C GLN A 162 8.12 -7.91 5.29
N LEU A 163 7.14 -8.03 6.17
CA LEU A 163 7.34 -7.94 7.61
C LEU A 163 8.23 -9.07 8.13
N MET A 164 8.02 -10.29 7.61
CA MET A 164 8.84 -11.45 7.99
C MET A 164 10.32 -11.27 7.59
N LEU A 165 10.61 -10.62 6.45
CA LEU A 165 11.99 -10.30 6.07
C LEU A 165 12.59 -9.20 6.94
N TYR A 166 11.79 -8.21 7.36
CA TYR A 166 12.25 -7.21 8.32
C TYR A 166 12.53 -7.83 9.68
N ALA A 167 11.61 -8.65 10.19
CA ALA A 167 11.82 -9.39 11.44
C ALA A 167 13.03 -10.34 11.36
N LEU A 168 13.25 -10.98 10.21
CA LEU A 168 14.43 -11.82 9.97
C LEU A 168 15.73 -11.02 10.05
N GLY A 169 15.80 -9.85 9.40
CA GLY A 169 16.96 -8.96 9.45
C GLY A 169 17.24 -8.50 10.89
N ALA A 170 16.19 -8.10 11.62
CA ALA A 170 16.32 -7.73 13.02
C ALA A 170 16.76 -8.91 13.90
N LEU A 171 16.21 -10.10 13.68
CA LEU A 171 16.59 -11.31 14.41
C LEU A 171 18.08 -11.63 14.19
N LEU A 172 18.57 -11.60 12.96
CA LEU A 172 19.98 -11.87 12.64
C LEU A 172 20.94 -10.85 13.30
N GLU A 173 20.51 -9.60 13.45
CA GLU A 173 21.30 -8.54 14.04
C GLU A 173 21.32 -8.60 15.58
N PHE A 174 20.18 -8.87 16.22
CA PHE A 174 19.99 -8.66 17.65
C PHE A 174 19.88 -9.94 18.49
N ASP A 175 19.53 -11.10 17.91
CA ASP A 175 19.39 -12.35 18.65
C ASP A 175 20.64 -12.70 19.50
N PRO A 176 21.88 -12.52 18.99
CA PRO A 176 23.07 -12.81 19.79
C PRO A 176 23.19 -12.01 21.09
N LEU A 177 22.44 -10.90 21.21
CA LEU A 177 22.49 -9.97 22.35
C LEU A 177 21.27 -10.08 23.26
N TYR A 178 20.09 -10.44 22.71
CA TYR A 178 18.79 -10.33 23.38
C TYR A 178 18.04 -11.66 23.57
N ASP A 179 18.61 -12.80 23.10
CA ASP A 179 18.00 -14.14 23.22
C ASP A 179 16.51 -14.14 22.76
N ILE A 180 16.30 -13.85 21.48
CA ILE A 180 14.97 -13.61 20.93
C ILE A 180 14.21 -14.91 20.70
N HIS A 181 13.01 -15.03 21.27
CA HIS A 181 12.13 -16.19 21.13
C HIS A 181 10.94 -15.92 20.21
N HIS A 182 10.44 -14.70 20.22
CA HIS A 182 9.24 -14.31 19.47
C HIS A 182 9.47 -13.09 18.58
N VAL A 183 8.78 -13.06 17.47
CA VAL A 183 8.69 -11.87 16.60
C VAL A 183 7.23 -11.48 16.44
N ARG A 184 6.93 -10.20 16.69
CA ARG A 184 5.62 -9.59 16.44
C ARG A 184 5.73 -8.61 15.29
N MET A 185 4.77 -8.68 14.38
CA MET A 185 4.75 -7.90 13.15
C MET A 185 3.41 -7.22 13.03
N THR A 186 3.39 -5.91 12.84
CA THR A 186 2.15 -5.12 12.79
C THR A 186 2.12 -4.22 11.57
N ILE A 187 1.00 -4.25 10.85
CA ILE A 187 0.63 -3.27 9.80
C ILE A 187 -0.30 -2.24 10.41
N VAL A 188 0.05 -0.98 10.26
CA VAL A 188 -0.82 0.14 10.60
C VAL A 188 -1.18 0.90 9.33
N GLN A 189 -2.46 0.88 8.99
CA GLN A 189 -2.99 1.47 7.75
C GLN A 189 -4.18 2.37 8.06
N PRO A 190 -3.95 3.61 8.51
CA PRO A 190 -4.99 4.49 9.04
C PRO A 190 -6.09 4.82 8.04
N ARG A 191 -5.74 5.09 6.78
CA ARG A 191 -6.70 5.43 5.72
C ARG A 191 -7.75 4.35 5.46
N LEU A 192 -7.46 3.11 5.82
CA LEU A 192 -8.38 1.98 5.71
C LEU A 192 -8.91 1.51 7.06
N ASN A 193 -8.60 2.23 8.15
CA ASN A 193 -8.91 1.83 9.52
C ASN A 193 -8.49 0.37 9.77
N ASN A 194 -7.28 0.02 9.33
CA ASN A 194 -6.72 -1.32 9.39
C ASN A 194 -5.53 -1.37 10.34
N LEU A 195 -5.69 -2.16 11.38
CA LEU A 195 -4.63 -2.59 12.27
C LEU A 195 -4.60 -4.12 12.20
N SER A 196 -3.47 -4.67 11.78
CA SER A 196 -3.29 -6.12 11.64
C SER A 196 -1.98 -6.52 12.27
N SER A 197 -2.01 -7.48 13.21
CA SER A 197 -0.82 -7.99 13.88
C SER A 197 -0.72 -9.49 13.73
N TYR A 198 0.51 -9.99 13.65
CA TYR A 198 0.83 -11.39 13.57
C TYR A 198 2.08 -11.69 14.40
N GLU A 199 2.03 -12.78 15.15
CA GLU A 199 3.15 -13.25 15.98
C GLU A 199 3.59 -14.64 15.54
N MET A 200 4.87 -14.91 15.67
CA MET A 200 5.43 -16.23 15.43
C MET A 200 6.70 -16.45 16.24
N GLU A 201 7.07 -17.73 16.42
CA GLU A 201 8.32 -18.12 17.05
C GLU A 201 9.51 -17.75 16.15
N ALA A 202 10.62 -17.32 16.76
CA ALA A 202 11.87 -17.01 16.04
C ALA A 202 12.37 -18.23 15.24
N ASP A 203 12.31 -19.43 15.81
CA ASP A 203 12.67 -20.68 15.14
C ASP A 203 11.77 -20.99 13.92
N GLU A 204 10.51 -20.61 13.94
CA GLU A 204 9.62 -20.76 12.80
C GLU A 204 10.01 -19.79 11.68
N LEU A 205 10.36 -18.56 12.03
CA LEU A 205 10.85 -17.56 11.09
C LEU A 205 12.14 -18.01 10.40
N LEU A 206 13.11 -18.54 11.15
CA LEU A 206 14.36 -19.07 10.61
C LEU A 206 14.13 -20.28 9.69
N ARG A 207 13.23 -21.19 10.07
CA ARG A 207 12.85 -22.32 9.21
C ARG A 207 12.22 -21.84 7.90
N TRP A 208 11.31 -20.88 7.95
CA TRP A 208 10.72 -20.28 6.75
C TRP A 208 11.80 -19.64 5.87
N ALA A 209 12.74 -18.91 6.47
CA ALA A 209 13.84 -18.29 5.76
C ALA A 209 14.70 -19.33 5.01
N GLU A 210 15.04 -20.45 5.67
CA GLU A 210 15.85 -21.51 5.08
C GLU A 210 15.11 -22.32 4.02
N THR A 211 13.85 -22.72 4.31
CA THR A 211 13.12 -23.67 3.47
C THR A 211 12.36 -23.04 2.33
N GLU A 212 11.93 -21.78 2.46
CA GLU A 212 11.12 -21.11 1.46
C GLU A 212 11.83 -19.90 0.84
N VAL A 213 12.42 -19.01 1.66
CA VAL A 213 13.00 -17.75 1.15
C VAL A 213 14.26 -18.03 0.38
N ARG A 214 15.25 -18.68 0.98
CA ARG A 214 16.57 -18.94 0.41
C ARG A 214 16.49 -19.55 -1.01
N PRO A 215 15.76 -20.68 -1.25
CA PRO A 215 15.68 -21.26 -2.57
C PRO A 215 14.98 -20.37 -3.60
N LYS A 216 13.91 -19.65 -3.21
CA LYS A 216 13.20 -18.74 -4.09
C LYS A 216 14.02 -17.48 -4.40
N ALA A 217 14.73 -16.96 -3.41
CA ALA A 217 15.61 -15.79 -3.57
C ALA A 217 16.78 -16.09 -4.53
N LEU A 218 17.39 -17.27 -4.44
CA LEU A 218 18.42 -17.69 -5.39
C LEU A 218 17.90 -17.75 -6.81
N LEU A 219 16.73 -18.36 -7.02
CA LEU A 219 16.08 -18.39 -8.34
C LEU A 219 15.76 -16.97 -8.85
N ALA A 220 15.24 -16.10 -7.98
CA ALA A 220 14.89 -14.73 -8.32
C ALA A 220 16.14 -13.90 -8.68
N TYR A 221 17.20 -14.04 -7.90
CA TYR A 221 18.48 -13.35 -8.13
C TYR A 221 19.11 -13.75 -9.47
N GLU A 222 19.06 -15.02 -9.82
CA GLU A 222 19.54 -15.56 -11.10
C GLU A 222 18.58 -15.32 -12.27
N GLY A 223 17.33 -14.96 -12.01
CA GLY A 223 16.27 -14.83 -13.03
C GLY A 223 15.78 -16.18 -13.55
N LYS A 224 15.91 -17.22 -12.75
CA LYS A 224 15.51 -18.60 -13.04
C LYS A 224 14.17 -18.94 -12.38
N GLY A 225 13.68 -20.13 -12.64
CA GLY A 225 12.40 -20.63 -12.16
C GLY A 225 11.26 -20.41 -13.15
N GLU A 226 10.04 -20.69 -12.73
CA GLU A 226 8.87 -20.61 -13.60
C GLU A 226 8.15 -19.27 -13.44
N PHE A 227 7.67 -18.71 -14.56
CA PHE A 227 6.76 -17.58 -14.52
C PHE A 227 5.42 -18.04 -13.95
N CYS A 228 4.94 -17.29 -12.95
CA CYS A 228 3.65 -17.54 -12.30
C CYS A 228 2.83 -16.26 -12.30
N ALA A 229 1.59 -16.32 -12.79
CA ALA A 229 0.66 -15.20 -12.78
C ALA A 229 -0.27 -15.29 -11.57
N GLY A 230 -0.58 -14.16 -10.97
CA GLY A 230 -1.45 -14.01 -9.82
C GLY A 230 -1.62 -12.53 -9.44
N GLU A 231 -2.14 -12.28 -8.25
CA GLU A 231 -2.37 -10.91 -7.72
C GLU A 231 -1.08 -10.06 -7.64
N TRP A 232 0.05 -10.70 -7.39
CA TRP A 232 1.36 -10.05 -7.37
C TRP A 232 1.75 -9.41 -8.72
N CYS A 233 1.11 -9.81 -9.82
CA CYS A 233 1.34 -9.20 -11.13
C CYS A 233 0.94 -7.72 -11.18
N ARG A 234 0.05 -7.27 -10.30
CA ARG A 234 -0.37 -5.86 -10.19
C ARG A 234 0.81 -4.90 -10.05
N PHE A 235 1.82 -5.31 -9.28
CA PHE A 235 3.01 -4.51 -8.99
C PHE A 235 4.23 -4.87 -9.85
N CYS A 236 4.04 -5.71 -10.88
CA CYS A 236 5.11 -6.10 -11.78
C CYS A 236 5.27 -5.06 -12.90
N LYS A 237 6.50 -4.56 -13.13
CA LYS A 237 6.77 -3.60 -14.22
C LYS A 237 6.43 -4.16 -15.60
N ALA A 238 6.60 -5.49 -15.79
CA ALA A 238 6.28 -6.18 -17.03
C ALA A 238 4.80 -6.58 -17.19
N ARG A 239 3.92 -6.15 -16.27
CA ARG A 239 2.52 -6.62 -16.17
C ARG A 239 1.70 -6.49 -17.47
N HIS A 240 2.00 -5.48 -18.29
CA HIS A 240 1.28 -5.19 -19.53
C HIS A 240 1.72 -6.04 -20.72
N THR A 241 2.95 -6.53 -20.74
CA THR A 241 3.51 -7.33 -21.85
C THR A 241 3.85 -8.78 -21.47
N CYS A 242 3.62 -9.17 -20.22
CA CYS A 242 3.96 -10.48 -19.70
C CYS A 242 3.08 -11.57 -20.36
N ARG A 243 3.70 -12.48 -21.12
CA ARG A 243 3.03 -13.61 -21.78
C ARG A 243 2.28 -14.48 -20.76
N LYS A 244 2.91 -14.80 -19.61
CA LYS A 244 2.30 -15.67 -18.60
C LYS A 244 1.03 -15.05 -17.99
N ARG A 245 1.03 -13.73 -17.77
CA ARG A 245 -0.17 -13.01 -17.31
C ARG A 245 -1.26 -13.02 -18.39
N SER A 246 -0.88 -12.81 -19.64
CA SER A 246 -1.82 -12.89 -20.77
C SER A 246 -2.45 -14.30 -20.88
N GLU A 247 -1.63 -15.35 -20.83
CA GLU A 247 -2.13 -16.73 -20.86
C GLU A 247 -3.08 -17.04 -19.70
N TYR A 248 -2.77 -16.54 -18.50
CA TYR A 248 -3.62 -16.70 -17.32
C TYR A 248 -5.02 -16.11 -17.53
N HIS A 249 -5.11 -14.90 -18.08
CA HIS A 249 -6.39 -14.24 -18.33
C HIS A 249 -7.11 -14.80 -19.55
N MET A 250 -6.39 -15.18 -20.61
CA MET A 250 -7.01 -15.74 -21.81
C MET A 250 -7.62 -17.14 -21.59
N ARG A 251 -7.13 -17.91 -20.60
CA ARG A 251 -7.78 -19.18 -20.21
C ARG A 251 -9.23 -19.02 -19.79
N LEU A 252 -9.62 -17.86 -19.30
CA LEU A 252 -11.00 -17.57 -18.98
C LEU A 252 -11.87 -17.48 -20.26
N ALA A 253 -11.30 -16.88 -21.33
CA ALA A 253 -11.98 -16.79 -22.61
C ALA A 253 -12.06 -18.13 -23.37
N GLU A 254 -11.18 -19.08 -23.02
CA GLU A 254 -11.14 -20.43 -23.60
C GLU A 254 -12.09 -21.42 -22.88
N ARG A 255 -12.72 -21.00 -21.76
CA ARG A 255 -13.74 -21.82 -21.13
C ARG A 255 -14.91 -22.03 -22.11
N ASP A 256 -15.07 -23.26 -22.55
CA ASP A 256 -16.26 -23.72 -23.28
C ASP A 256 -17.48 -23.56 -22.36
N PHE A 257 -18.20 -22.44 -22.53
CA PHE A 257 -19.49 -22.24 -21.88
C PHE A 257 -20.43 -23.30 -22.42
N LYS A 258 -20.68 -24.32 -21.60
CA LYS A 258 -21.55 -25.44 -21.94
C LYS A 258 -22.99 -24.98 -22.06
N GLN A 259 -23.77 -25.62 -22.95
CA GLN A 259 -25.22 -25.45 -22.92
C GLN A 259 -25.78 -25.85 -21.56
N PRO A 260 -26.76 -25.12 -21.03
CA PRO A 260 -27.66 -24.15 -21.66
C PRO A 260 -27.05 -22.79 -21.95
N ASP A 261 -27.74 -21.93 -22.74
CA ASP A 261 -27.28 -20.63 -23.23
C ASP A 261 -26.98 -19.57 -22.14
N LEU A 262 -27.30 -19.88 -20.88
CA LEU A 262 -27.07 -19.02 -19.71
C LEU A 262 -26.09 -19.70 -18.75
N LEU A 263 -25.24 -18.89 -18.14
CA LEU A 263 -24.35 -19.34 -17.07
C LEU A 263 -25.17 -19.81 -15.84
N SER A 264 -24.72 -20.88 -15.22
CA SER A 264 -25.23 -21.27 -13.90
C SER A 264 -24.63 -20.39 -12.81
N ASP A 265 -25.22 -20.40 -11.61
CA ASP A 265 -24.71 -19.66 -10.46
C ASP A 265 -23.32 -20.14 -10.05
N GLU A 266 -23.02 -21.44 -10.20
CA GLU A 266 -21.71 -22.01 -9.94
C GLU A 266 -20.66 -21.50 -10.95
N GLU A 267 -21.01 -21.40 -12.24
CA GLU A 267 -20.12 -20.85 -13.27
C GLU A 267 -19.85 -19.37 -13.03
N ILE A 268 -20.85 -18.60 -12.59
CA ILE A 268 -20.68 -17.19 -12.20
C ILE A 268 -19.76 -17.09 -10.99
N ALA A 269 -19.95 -17.90 -9.95
CA ALA A 269 -19.11 -17.93 -8.77
C ALA A 269 -17.64 -18.24 -9.09
N ASP A 270 -17.38 -19.11 -10.06
CA ASP A 270 -16.03 -19.45 -10.53
C ASP A 270 -15.37 -18.30 -11.34
N ILE A 271 -16.16 -17.46 -11.99
CA ILE A 271 -15.68 -16.34 -12.79
C ILE A 271 -15.33 -15.12 -11.92
N LEU A 272 -16.13 -14.85 -10.89
CA LEU A 272 -16.01 -13.66 -10.05
C LEU A 272 -14.59 -13.40 -9.51
N PRO A 273 -13.85 -14.40 -8.96
CA PRO A 273 -12.51 -14.17 -8.40
C PRO A 273 -11.48 -13.67 -9.41
N VAL A 274 -11.68 -14.00 -10.70
CA VAL A 274 -10.73 -13.62 -11.77
C VAL A 274 -11.21 -12.42 -12.60
N ALA A 275 -12.49 -12.05 -12.50
CA ALA A 275 -13.08 -10.99 -13.32
C ALA A 275 -12.42 -9.62 -13.06
N GLU A 276 -12.17 -9.28 -11.79
CA GLU A 276 -11.50 -8.03 -11.40
C GLU A 276 -10.06 -7.99 -11.94
N SER A 277 -9.33 -9.08 -11.79
CA SER A 277 -7.96 -9.22 -12.30
C SER A 277 -7.89 -9.14 -13.82
N LEU A 278 -8.86 -9.73 -14.52
CA LEU A 278 -9.00 -9.63 -15.97
C LEU A 278 -9.24 -8.18 -16.41
N ASN A 279 -10.15 -7.48 -15.76
CA ASN A 279 -10.44 -6.08 -16.05
C ASN A 279 -9.19 -5.20 -15.85
N SER A 280 -8.47 -5.39 -14.75
CA SER A 280 -7.20 -4.69 -14.48
C SER A 280 -6.16 -4.97 -15.56
N TRP A 281 -6.03 -6.22 -16.03
CA TRP A 281 -5.11 -6.55 -17.11
C TRP A 281 -5.48 -5.87 -18.42
N VAL A 282 -6.76 -5.83 -18.78
CA VAL A 282 -7.24 -5.13 -19.98
C VAL A 282 -6.90 -3.65 -19.91
N GLN A 283 -7.12 -3.00 -18.76
CA GLN A 283 -6.77 -1.59 -18.56
C GLN A 283 -5.25 -1.35 -18.69
N ASP A 284 -4.43 -2.18 -18.08
CA ASP A 284 -2.96 -2.11 -18.19
C ASP A 284 -2.51 -2.22 -19.65
N LEU A 285 -3.07 -3.16 -20.40
CA LEU A 285 -2.75 -3.38 -21.81
C LEU A 285 -3.15 -2.19 -22.68
N MET A 286 -4.35 -1.64 -22.48
CA MET A 286 -4.84 -0.48 -23.22
C MET A 286 -4.03 0.78 -22.90
N ALA A 287 -3.68 1.01 -21.66
CA ALA A 287 -2.83 2.13 -21.25
C ALA A 287 -1.44 2.04 -21.90
N TYR A 288 -0.81 0.88 -21.86
CA TYR A 288 0.46 0.62 -22.50
C TYR A 288 0.39 0.85 -24.03
N ALA A 289 -0.61 0.26 -24.70
CA ALA A 289 -0.78 0.42 -26.14
C ALA A 289 -1.00 1.87 -26.55
N THR A 290 -1.73 2.63 -25.74
CA THR A 290 -1.95 4.06 -25.98
C THR A 290 -0.65 4.84 -25.83
N GLN A 291 0.13 4.60 -24.79
CA GLN A 291 1.41 5.29 -24.58
C GLN A 291 2.40 4.98 -25.71
N GLU A 292 2.57 3.71 -26.06
CA GLU A 292 3.42 3.31 -27.19
C GLU A 292 2.99 3.97 -28.51
N ALA A 293 1.68 4.13 -28.72
CA ALA A 293 1.18 4.83 -29.89
C ALA A 293 1.50 6.33 -29.86
N VAL A 294 1.45 6.97 -28.69
CA VAL A 294 1.90 8.37 -28.51
C VAL A 294 3.39 8.49 -28.83
N ASP A 295 4.18 7.51 -28.46
CA ASP A 295 5.63 7.43 -28.71
C ASP A 295 5.95 7.02 -30.17
N GLY A 296 4.93 6.88 -31.03
CA GLY A 296 5.07 6.67 -32.46
C GLY A 296 4.91 5.23 -32.95
N LYS A 297 4.57 4.29 -32.08
CA LYS A 297 4.34 2.90 -32.47
C LYS A 297 2.96 2.74 -33.14
N HIS A 298 2.95 2.03 -34.27
CA HIS A 298 1.71 1.74 -34.98
C HIS A 298 1.15 0.36 -34.60
N TRP A 299 -0.13 0.36 -34.19
CA TRP A 299 -0.90 -0.85 -33.93
C TRP A 299 -1.85 -1.13 -35.10
N PRO A 300 -1.73 -2.26 -35.82
CA PRO A 300 -2.65 -2.59 -36.90
C PRO A 300 -4.13 -2.56 -36.43
N GLY A 301 -4.99 -1.85 -37.18
CA GLY A 301 -6.40 -1.71 -36.84
C GLY A 301 -6.72 -0.63 -35.81
N TYR A 302 -5.74 0.09 -35.27
CA TYR A 302 -5.94 1.15 -34.29
C TYR A 302 -5.30 2.47 -34.71
N LYS A 303 -5.86 3.58 -34.24
CA LYS A 303 -5.30 4.94 -34.44
C LYS A 303 -5.51 5.80 -33.20
N LEU A 304 -4.60 6.74 -32.97
CA LEU A 304 -4.79 7.79 -31.98
C LEU A 304 -5.79 8.80 -32.48
N VAL A 305 -6.67 9.24 -31.59
CA VAL A 305 -7.58 10.37 -31.80
C VAL A 305 -7.53 11.29 -30.60
N ALA A 306 -7.81 12.57 -30.78
CA ALA A 306 -7.97 13.49 -29.66
C ALA A 306 -9.13 13.03 -28.77
N GLY A 307 -8.88 12.97 -27.46
CA GLY A 307 -9.93 12.70 -26.47
C GLY A 307 -11.03 13.76 -26.49
N ARG A 308 -12.14 13.48 -25.82
CA ARG A 308 -13.22 14.46 -25.67
C ARG A 308 -12.70 15.68 -24.91
N THR A 309 -12.80 16.85 -25.54
CA THR A 309 -12.45 18.12 -24.89
C THR A 309 -13.61 18.59 -24.01
N VAL A 310 -13.31 18.93 -22.78
CA VAL A 310 -14.23 19.61 -21.86
C VAL A 310 -13.82 21.08 -21.81
N ARG A 311 -14.80 21.98 -22.00
CA ARG A 311 -14.55 23.42 -21.86
C ARG A 311 -14.14 23.72 -20.42
N LYS A 312 -13.05 24.44 -20.26
CA LYS A 312 -12.56 24.92 -18.97
C LYS A 312 -12.35 26.43 -19.05
N TYR A 313 -12.51 27.11 -17.93
CA TYR A 313 -12.10 28.50 -17.82
C TYR A 313 -10.57 28.59 -17.88
N THR A 314 -10.06 29.60 -18.56
CA THR A 314 -8.62 29.92 -18.60
C THR A 314 -8.17 30.58 -17.30
N SER A 315 -9.05 31.37 -16.69
CA SER A 315 -8.84 32.03 -15.41
C SER A 315 -10.20 32.29 -14.75
N GLU A 316 -10.44 31.72 -13.59
CA GLU A 316 -11.68 31.96 -12.84
C GLU A 316 -11.82 33.42 -12.41
N ALA A 317 -10.70 34.08 -12.04
CA ALA A 317 -10.70 35.48 -11.65
C ALA A 317 -11.15 36.41 -12.80
N GLU A 318 -10.70 36.15 -14.04
CA GLU A 318 -11.11 36.92 -15.22
C GLU A 318 -12.57 36.67 -15.59
N VAL A 319 -13.05 35.44 -15.46
CA VAL A 319 -14.46 35.10 -15.70
C VAL A 319 -15.36 35.79 -14.69
N ILE A 320 -15.00 35.77 -13.39
CA ILE A 320 -15.76 36.50 -12.36
C ILE A 320 -15.82 37.98 -12.66
N ARG A 321 -14.67 38.59 -12.99
CA ARG A 321 -14.64 40.03 -13.36
C ARG A 321 -15.51 40.34 -14.55
N ALA A 322 -15.34 39.61 -15.66
CA ALA A 322 -16.10 39.83 -16.88
C ALA A 322 -17.62 39.63 -16.72
N ALA A 323 -18.01 38.60 -15.94
CA ALA A 323 -19.41 38.34 -15.65
C ALA A 323 -20.02 39.44 -14.77
N THR A 324 -19.29 39.94 -13.77
CA THR A 324 -19.73 41.03 -12.89
C THR A 324 -19.84 42.33 -13.66
N GLU A 325 -18.88 42.68 -14.52
CA GLU A 325 -18.93 43.84 -15.42
C GLU A 325 -20.12 43.78 -16.40
N ALA A 326 -20.49 42.57 -16.81
CA ALA A 326 -21.66 42.33 -17.67
C ALA A 326 -23.01 42.34 -16.89
N GLY A 327 -22.97 42.56 -15.57
CA GLY A 327 -24.18 42.68 -14.74
C GLY A 327 -24.70 41.36 -14.17
N TYR A 328 -23.96 40.27 -14.32
CA TYR A 328 -24.33 38.94 -13.74
C TYR A 328 -23.70 38.81 -12.34
N THR A 329 -24.53 38.79 -11.30
CA THR A 329 -24.09 38.62 -9.90
C THR A 329 -24.37 37.24 -9.34
N ASP A 330 -25.23 36.47 -9.96
CA ASP A 330 -25.58 35.08 -9.58
C ASP A 330 -24.74 34.07 -10.35
N ILE A 331 -23.43 34.17 -10.17
CA ILE A 331 -22.41 33.30 -10.84
C ILE A 331 -21.82 32.23 -9.93
N TYR A 332 -22.23 32.21 -8.68
CA TYR A 332 -21.73 31.26 -7.70
C TYR A 332 -22.78 30.23 -7.35
N LYS A 333 -22.35 28.96 -7.27
CA LYS A 333 -23.13 27.90 -6.65
C LYS A 333 -22.70 27.76 -5.20
N THR A 334 -23.54 28.23 -4.28
CA THR A 334 -23.31 27.99 -2.83
C THR A 334 -23.79 26.58 -2.49
N THR A 335 -22.91 25.74 -2.02
CA THR A 335 -23.22 24.40 -1.50
C THR A 335 -22.87 24.35 -0.03
N LEU A 336 -23.72 23.65 0.76
CA LEU A 336 -23.41 23.38 2.16
C LEU A 336 -22.12 22.56 2.23
N LEU A 337 -21.23 22.91 3.16
CA LEU A 337 -20.03 22.11 3.43
C LEU A 337 -20.43 20.69 3.80
N GLY A 338 -19.63 19.72 3.37
CA GLY A 338 -19.81 18.32 3.73
C GLY A 338 -19.73 18.10 5.25
N VAL A 339 -20.27 16.97 5.69
CA VAL A 339 -20.32 16.62 7.13
C VAL A 339 -18.91 16.68 7.75
N GLY A 340 -17.90 16.10 7.08
CA GLY A 340 -16.52 16.12 7.56
C GLY A 340 -15.90 17.51 7.65
N ASP A 341 -16.19 18.39 6.68
CA ASP A 341 -15.67 19.76 6.69
C ASP A 341 -16.33 20.62 7.78
N LEU A 342 -17.62 20.41 8.03
CA LEU A 342 -18.32 21.05 9.14
C LEU A 342 -17.84 20.52 10.51
N GLU A 343 -17.56 19.22 10.61
CA GLU A 343 -17.01 18.62 11.81
C GLU A 343 -15.61 19.18 12.13
N LYS A 344 -14.74 19.28 11.12
CA LYS A 344 -13.40 19.92 11.25
C LYS A 344 -13.53 21.39 11.71
N ARG A 345 -14.44 22.14 11.09
CA ARG A 345 -14.60 23.57 11.35
C ARG A 345 -15.18 23.88 12.72
N LEU A 346 -16.09 23.06 13.21
CA LEU A 346 -16.77 23.26 14.52
C LEU A 346 -16.04 22.54 15.67
N GLY A 347 -15.20 21.54 15.34
CA GLY A 347 -14.66 20.60 16.31
C GLY A 347 -15.68 19.51 16.69
N LYS A 348 -15.22 18.26 16.89
CA LYS A 348 -16.07 17.07 17.12
C LYS A 348 -17.14 17.27 18.20
N LYS A 349 -16.77 17.90 19.33
CA LYS A 349 -17.70 18.10 20.45
C LYS A 349 -18.85 19.02 20.06
N LYS A 350 -18.55 20.20 19.55
CA LYS A 350 -19.55 21.21 19.16
C LYS A 350 -20.37 20.75 17.96
N PHE A 351 -19.75 20.05 17.00
CA PHE A 351 -20.46 19.44 15.88
C PHE A 351 -21.51 18.43 16.36
N SER A 352 -21.13 17.52 17.27
CA SER A 352 -22.04 16.52 17.84
C SER A 352 -23.20 17.16 18.61
N GLU A 353 -22.93 18.21 19.39
CA GLU A 353 -23.96 18.92 20.17
C GLU A 353 -24.98 19.65 19.26
N VAL A 354 -24.52 20.30 18.20
CA VAL A 354 -25.36 21.17 17.36
C VAL A 354 -25.96 20.41 16.18
N LEU A 355 -25.17 19.57 15.51
CA LEU A 355 -25.52 18.94 14.24
C LEU A 355 -25.71 17.43 14.34
N GLY A 356 -25.27 16.79 15.42
CA GLY A 356 -25.29 15.32 15.52
C GLY A 356 -26.66 14.68 15.27
N LYS A 357 -27.74 15.35 15.70
CA LYS A 357 -29.12 14.87 15.44
C LYS A 357 -29.58 14.93 13.98
N TYR A 358 -28.85 15.68 13.13
CA TYR A 358 -29.14 15.81 11.72
C TYR A 358 -28.21 14.98 10.83
N VAL A 359 -27.26 14.26 11.44
CA VAL A 359 -26.32 13.40 10.73
C VAL A 359 -26.75 11.95 10.87
N VAL A 360 -26.99 11.33 9.75
CA VAL A 360 -27.25 9.89 9.68
C VAL A 360 -26.14 9.21 8.86
N LYS A 361 -25.78 8.02 9.25
CA LYS A 361 -24.88 7.14 8.47
C LYS A 361 -25.74 6.04 7.84
N PRO A 362 -26.36 6.31 6.67
CA PRO A 362 -27.16 5.29 6.02
C PRO A 362 -26.30 4.10 5.65
N GLN A 363 -26.92 2.94 5.60
CA GLN A 363 -26.25 1.74 5.09
C GLN A 363 -25.87 1.98 3.62
N GLY A 364 -24.62 1.68 3.28
CA GLY A 364 -24.13 1.78 1.90
C GLY A 364 -24.86 0.80 0.96
N ALA A 365 -24.77 1.05 -0.33
CA ALA A 365 -25.28 0.11 -1.33
C ALA A 365 -24.58 -1.26 -1.16
N PRO A 366 -25.33 -2.37 -1.37
CA PRO A 366 -24.73 -3.70 -1.35
C PRO A 366 -23.57 -3.80 -2.34
N THR A 367 -22.49 -4.41 -1.90
CA THR A 367 -21.29 -4.64 -2.72
C THR A 367 -20.92 -6.11 -2.58
N LEU A 368 -20.75 -6.79 -3.70
CA LEU A 368 -20.29 -8.17 -3.70
C LEU A 368 -18.78 -8.19 -3.44
N VAL A 369 -18.36 -8.97 -2.45
CA VAL A 369 -16.96 -9.09 -2.03
C VAL A 369 -16.66 -10.57 -1.74
N PRO A 370 -15.39 -10.99 -1.73
CA PRO A 370 -14.99 -12.33 -1.28
C PRO A 370 -15.52 -12.64 0.13
N GLU A 371 -15.79 -13.91 0.40
CA GLU A 371 -16.23 -14.37 1.73
C GLU A 371 -15.23 -14.05 2.86
N THR A 372 -13.96 -13.92 2.51
CA THR A 372 -12.86 -13.53 3.41
C THR A 372 -12.88 -12.05 3.81
N ASP A 373 -13.75 -11.22 3.19
CA ASP A 373 -13.89 -9.81 3.57
C ASP A 373 -14.41 -9.70 5.02
N PRO A 374 -13.75 -8.93 5.90
CA PRO A 374 -14.06 -8.88 7.32
C PRO A 374 -15.39 -8.18 7.65
N ARG A 375 -16.03 -7.55 6.67
CA ARG A 375 -17.33 -6.90 6.87
C ARG A 375 -18.42 -7.92 7.07
N LYS A 376 -19.41 -7.59 7.92
CA LYS A 376 -20.56 -8.47 8.12
C LYS A 376 -21.36 -8.60 6.82
N PRO A 377 -21.91 -9.81 6.53
CA PRO A 377 -22.81 -9.99 5.39
C PRO A 377 -23.94 -8.96 5.39
N TYR A 378 -24.29 -8.50 4.19
CA TYR A 378 -25.44 -7.62 4.02
C TYR A 378 -26.72 -8.43 4.28
N SER A 379 -27.49 -8.04 5.31
CA SER A 379 -28.84 -8.54 5.51
C SER A 379 -29.82 -7.46 5.09
N ASP A 380 -30.73 -7.77 4.19
CA ASP A 380 -31.92 -6.96 3.99
C ASP A 380 -32.93 -7.34 5.09
N ALA A 381 -33.77 -6.36 5.50
CA ALA A 381 -34.79 -6.57 6.53
C ALA A 381 -35.81 -7.67 6.18
N ALA A 382 -35.80 -8.22 4.97
CA ALA A 382 -36.62 -9.34 4.54
C ALA A 382 -36.03 -10.70 4.94
N GLY A 383 -34.70 -10.77 5.25
CA GLY A 383 -34.06 -11.99 5.74
C GLY A 383 -34.33 -12.28 7.22
N ASP A 384 -34.63 -11.25 8.02
CA ASP A 384 -34.83 -11.39 9.47
C ASP A 384 -36.25 -11.89 9.86
N PHE A 385 -37.11 -12.13 8.89
CA PHE A 385 -38.47 -12.60 9.11
C PHE A 385 -38.71 -14.01 8.56
N LYS A 386 -37.68 -14.81 8.32
CA LYS A 386 -37.79 -16.22 8.01
C LYS A 386 -37.26 -17.03 9.20
N GLU A 387 -38.08 -17.17 10.24
CA GLU A 387 -38.14 -18.31 11.14
C GLU A 387 -39.40 -19.10 10.86
#